data_0aecbb8a7e884c18d23795a75235076f
#
_entry.id   0aecbb8a7e884c18d23795a75235076f
#
_cell.length_a   1.000
_cell.length_b   1.000
_cell.length_c   1.000
_cell.angle_alpha   90.00
_cell.angle_beta   90.00
_cell.angle_gamma   90.00
#
_symmetry.space_group_name_H-M   'P 1'
#
loop_
_entity.id
_entity.type
_entity.pdbx_description
1 polymer ?
#
loop_
_entity_poly.entity_id
_entity_poly.type
_entity_poly.pdbx_seq_one_letter_code
_entity_poly.pdbx_strand_id
1 'polypeptide(L)'
;GEHGFGFIWIHIIRLISKFHVLNDFVLIVPLFNLAIVLCEQSLNGNRKDLRNAVEAAHAGAGWSKLSGHQRSQILFYIAENLSAREQEFAARLSAMTGASAVDAMRAVEASISRLFTYGAWADKHDGAVHDVPLRGVALAMHEPIGVVGVACPDPYPLLGLVSLVAPLLATGNRVVAVPSERYPLSATDFYSVLETSDVPAGVVNIVTGPRDALAKVLAEHDDVDAIWYVGSRAGATAVEKASSANLKRTWTEWDGREWLDPRVGEGREFLQRAVQVKNIWIPYGE
;
A
#
# COMPACT_ATOMS: atom_id res chain seq x y z
N GLY A 1 -3.00 29.43 -14.57
CA GLY A 1 -2.21 28.57 -15.34
C GLY A 1 -2.15 27.15 -14.83
N GLU A 2 -3.30 26.51 -14.45
CA GLU A 2 -3.29 25.14 -13.85
C GLU A 2 -3.63 24.00 -14.83
N HIS A 3 -3.70 24.26 -16.12
CA HIS A 3 -4.06 23.25 -17.13
C HIS A 3 -2.89 22.75 -18.01
N GLY A 4 -1.65 23.14 -17.71
CA GLY A 4 -0.48 22.82 -18.55
C GLY A 4 0.21 21.48 -18.28
N PHE A 5 0.13 20.96 -17.07
CA PHE A 5 0.96 19.82 -16.63
C PHE A 5 0.41 18.44 -17.04
N GLY A 6 -0.90 18.25 -17.07
CA GLY A 6 -1.49 16.99 -17.51
C GLY A 6 -1.27 16.68 -19.01
N PHE A 7 -1.14 17.69 -19.84
CA PHE A 7 -0.90 17.54 -21.29
C PHE A 7 0.54 17.12 -21.62
N ILE A 8 1.51 17.55 -20.86
CA ILE A 8 2.93 17.20 -21.06
C ILE A 8 3.16 15.71 -20.76
N TRP A 9 2.52 15.17 -19.71
CA TRP A 9 2.63 13.77 -19.33
C TRP A 9 2.06 12.81 -20.40
N ILE A 10 0.91 13.09 -20.92
CA ILE A 10 0.28 12.28 -21.99
C ILE A 10 1.14 12.32 -23.27
N HIS A 11 1.81 13.44 -23.55
CA HIS A 11 2.70 13.57 -24.71
C HIS A 11 4.02 12.82 -24.52
N ILE A 12 4.61 12.83 -23.32
CA ILE A 12 5.85 12.09 -23.01
C ILE A 12 5.59 10.58 -23.08
N ILE A 13 4.50 10.08 -22.51
CA ILE A 13 4.12 8.65 -22.60
C ILE A 13 3.82 8.26 -24.06
N ARG A 14 3.14 9.10 -24.83
CA ARG A 14 2.93 8.88 -26.27
C ARG A 14 4.21 8.97 -27.10
N LEU A 15 5.17 9.80 -26.72
CA LEU A 15 6.48 9.85 -27.38
C LEU A 15 7.27 8.56 -27.11
N ILE A 16 7.32 8.11 -25.85
CA ILE A 16 8.03 6.88 -25.47
C ILE A 16 7.40 5.66 -26.15
N SER A 17 6.08 5.57 -26.26
CA SER A 17 5.40 4.47 -26.98
C SER A 17 5.62 4.49 -28.50
N LYS A 18 5.89 5.64 -29.10
CA LYS A 18 6.23 5.75 -30.53
C LYS A 18 7.69 5.41 -30.84
N PHE A 19 8.60 5.55 -29.89
CA PHE A 19 10.02 5.19 -30.05
C PHE A 19 10.31 3.69 -29.89
N HIS A 20 9.35 2.88 -29.52
CA HIS A 20 9.49 1.41 -29.42
C HIS A 20 9.66 0.70 -30.77
N VAL A 21 9.69 1.44 -31.87
CA VAL A 21 9.79 0.89 -33.24
C VAL A 21 11.13 1.18 -33.92
N LEU A 22 12.03 1.93 -33.28
CA LEU A 22 13.34 2.26 -33.87
C LEU A 22 14.50 1.76 -33.01
N ASN A 23 15.28 0.91 -33.64
CA ASN A 23 16.36 0.05 -33.13
C ASN A 23 17.65 0.83 -32.75
N ASP A 24 17.58 1.93 -31.97
CA ASP A 24 18.74 2.69 -31.50
C ASP A 24 18.88 2.67 -29.98
N PHE A 25 19.44 1.57 -29.48
CA PHE A 25 19.70 1.29 -28.06
C PHE A 25 20.62 2.33 -27.36
N VAL A 26 21.37 3.14 -28.11
CA VAL A 26 22.40 4.04 -27.56
C VAL A 26 21.84 5.39 -27.06
N LEU A 27 20.69 5.82 -27.55
CA LEU A 27 20.07 7.11 -27.15
C LEU A 27 18.96 6.99 -26.10
N ILE A 28 18.45 5.78 -25.87
CA ILE A 28 17.32 5.54 -24.95
C ILE A 28 17.79 5.60 -23.49
N VAL A 29 18.97 5.10 -23.16
CA VAL A 29 19.50 5.07 -21.77
C VAL A 29 19.73 6.48 -21.19
N PRO A 30 20.32 7.47 -21.90
CA PRO A 30 20.44 8.82 -21.38
C PRO A 30 19.11 9.56 -21.24
N LEU A 31 18.16 9.35 -22.17
CA LEU A 31 16.82 9.94 -22.10
C LEU A 31 15.97 9.31 -20.98
N PHE A 32 16.13 8.02 -20.72
CA PHE A 32 15.48 7.32 -19.61
C PHE A 32 16.04 7.78 -18.27
N ASN A 33 17.38 7.96 -18.15
CA ASN A 33 18.00 8.52 -16.96
C ASN A 33 17.62 9.99 -16.75
N LEU A 34 17.50 10.79 -17.80
CA LEU A 34 17.02 12.16 -17.73
C LEU A 34 15.56 12.23 -17.33
N ALA A 35 14.71 11.31 -17.82
CA ALA A 35 13.32 11.20 -17.41
C ALA A 35 13.18 10.77 -15.94
N ILE A 36 14.05 9.87 -15.46
CA ILE A 36 14.12 9.47 -14.04
C ILE A 36 14.55 10.66 -13.19
N VAL A 37 15.59 11.39 -13.56
CA VAL A 37 16.07 12.57 -12.81
C VAL A 37 15.03 13.70 -12.81
N LEU A 38 14.34 13.94 -13.91
CA LEU A 38 13.23 14.91 -13.97
C LEU A 38 12.01 14.44 -13.18
N CYS A 39 11.78 13.14 -13.09
CA CYS A 39 10.73 12.57 -12.28
C CYS A 39 11.05 12.67 -10.78
N GLU A 40 12.31 12.45 -10.36
CA GLU A 40 12.74 12.62 -8.97
C GLU A 40 12.54 14.05 -8.45
N GLN A 41 12.68 15.06 -9.30
CA GLN A 41 12.50 16.46 -8.90
C GLN A 41 11.05 16.93 -8.88
N SER A 42 10.13 16.23 -9.56
CA SER A 42 8.73 16.64 -9.70
C SER A 42 7.73 15.86 -8.83
N LEU A 43 8.16 14.81 -8.13
CA LEU A 43 7.30 13.85 -7.42
C LEU A 43 7.32 13.97 -5.89
N ASN A 44 7.88 15.02 -5.34
CA ASN A 44 7.86 15.21 -3.89
C ASN A 44 6.52 15.77 -3.44
N GLY A 45 5.64 14.89 -2.97
CA GLY A 45 4.42 15.25 -2.28
C GLY A 45 4.71 16.06 -1.02
N ASN A 46 3.76 16.87 -0.65
CA ASN A 46 3.84 17.77 0.49
C ASN A 46 2.67 17.56 1.46
N ARG A 47 2.61 18.35 2.52
CA ARG A 47 1.54 18.29 3.53
C ARG A 47 0.14 18.47 2.95
N LYS A 48 -0.02 19.29 1.90
CA LYS A 48 -1.31 19.49 1.23
C LYS A 48 -1.74 18.25 0.46
N ASP A 49 -0.80 17.60 -0.22
CA ASP A 49 -1.09 16.37 -0.97
C ASP A 49 -1.51 15.23 -0.03
N LEU A 50 -0.86 15.10 1.13
CA LEU A 50 -1.27 14.14 2.15
C LEU A 50 -2.67 14.44 2.70
N ARG A 51 -3.00 15.71 2.96
CA ARG A 51 -4.35 16.08 3.40
C ARG A 51 -5.39 15.72 2.35
N ASN A 52 -5.15 16.03 1.08
CA ASN A 52 -6.05 15.68 -0.02
C ASN A 52 -6.19 14.13 -0.13
N ALA A 53 -5.10 13.37 0.07
CA ALA A 53 -5.13 11.92 0.08
C ALA A 53 -5.95 11.35 1.25
N VAL A 54 -5.85 11.94 2.44
CA VAL A 54 -6.65 11.57 3.60
C VAL A 54 -8.13 11.90 3.37
N GLU A 55 -8.45 13.07 2.82
CA GLU A 55 -9.83 13.44 2.45
C GLU A 55 -10.41 12.44 1.42
N ALA A 56 -9.63 12.07 0.40
CA ALA A 56 -10.03 11.05 -0.57
C ALA A 56 -10.24 9.68 0.10
N ALA A 57 -9.39 9.30 1.06
CA ALA A 57 -9.56 8.06 1.81
C ALA A 57 -10.85 8.05 2.63
N HIS A 58 -11.25 9.18 3.22
CA HIS A 58 -12.54 9.31 3.90
C HIS A 58 -13.71 9.20 2.93
N ALA A 59 -13.62 9.81 1.75
CA ALA A 59 -14.63 9.67 0.70
C ALA A 59 -14.80 8.20 0.24
N GLY A 60 -13.71 7.40 0.27
CA GLY A 60 -13.69 5.96 -0.02
C GLY A 60 -14.31 5.06 1.07
N ALA A 61 -14.99 5.59 2.08
CA ALA A 61 -15.52 4.83 3.23
C ALA A 61 -16.51 3.71 2.86
N GLY A 62 -17.07 3.72 1.65
CA GLY A 62 -17.88 2.61 1.12
C GLY A 62 -17.16 1.27 1.10
N TRP A 63 -15.82 1.27 0.98
CA TRP A 63 -15.00 0.07 0.98
C TRP A 63 -15.18 -0.80 2.23
N SER A 64 -15.25 -0.20 3.40
CA SER A 64 -15.43 -0.91 4.67
C SER A 64 -16.80 -1.61 4.79
N LYS A 65 -17.78 -1.22 3.97
CA LYS A 65 -19.14 -1.80 3.95
C LYS A 65 -19.25 -2.97 2.99
N LEU A 66 -18.28 -3.18 2.11
CA LEU A 66 -18.24 -4.35 1.23
C LEU A 66 -18.08 -5.62 2.07
N SER A 67 -18.70 -6.71 1.63
CA SER A 67 -18.48 -8.03 2.23
C SER A 67 -17.04 -8.48 2.04
N GLY A 68 -16.56 -9.39 2.89
CA GLY A 68 -15.24 -10.02 2.73
C GLY A 68 -15.10 -10.67 1.35
N HIS A 69 -16.16 -11.30 0.84
CA HIS A 69 -16.17 -11.89 -0.49
C HIS A 69 -15.99 -10.87 -1.63
N GLN A 70 -16.65 -9.71 -1.56
CA GLN A 70 -16.46 -8.65 -2.57
C GLN A 70 -15.03 -8.10 -2.55
N ARG A 71 -14.45 -7.89 -1.38
CA ARG A 71 -13.05 -7.47 -1.25
C ARG A 71 -12.09 -8.55 -1.77
N SER A 72 -12.39 -9.83 -1.50
CA SER A 72 -11.64 -10.97 -2.02
C SER A 72 -11.58 -10.96 -3.54
N GLN A 73 -12.72 -10.78 -4.21
CA GLN A 73 -12.79 -10.71 -5.68
C GLN A 73 -11.91 -9.59 -6.24
N ILE A 74 -11.96 -8.40 -5.67
CA ILE A 74 -11.13 -7.27 -6.11
C ILE A 74 -9.65 -7.56 -5.90
N LEU A 75 -9.25 -8.15 -4.76
CA LEU A 75 -7.86 -8.55 -4.52
C LEU A 75 -7.37 -9.60 -5.53
N PHE A 76 -8.23 -10.53 -5.94
CA PHE A 76 -7.90 -11.48 -7.00
C PHE A 76 -7.74 -10.79 -8.35
N TYR A 77 -8.57 -9.82 -8.70
CA TYR A 77 -8.39 -9.02 -9.92
C TYR A 77 -7.07 -8.24 -9.92
N ILE A 78 -6.68 -7.67 -8.77
CA ILE A 78 -5.37 -7.02 -8.64
C ILE A 78 -4.25 -8.04 -8.88
N ALA A 79 -4.35 -9.24 -8.31
CA ALA A 79 -3.34 -10.29 -8.48
C ALA A 79 -3.25 -10.76 -9.94
N GLU A 80 -4.38 -11.00 -10.61
CA GLU A 80 -4.46 -11.42 -12.01
C GLU A 80 -3.92 -10.34 -12.95
N ASN A 81 -4.30 -9.07 -12.75
CA ASN A 81 -3.83 -7.96 -13.57
C ASN A 81 -2.32 -7.70 -13.37
N LEU A 82 -1.81 -7.87 -12.15
CA LEU A 82 -0.36 -7.81 -11.90
C LEU A 82 0.36 -8.99 -12.56
N SER A 83 -0.21 -10.20 -12.49
CA SER A 83 0.34 -11.40 -13.13
C SER A 83 0.41 -11.25 -14.66
N ALA A 84 -0.62 -10.68 -15.28
CA ALA A 84 -0.61 -10.40 -16.72
C ALA A 84 0.52 -9.44 -17.15
N ARG A 85 1.06 -8.67 -16.22
CA ARG A 85 2.14 -7.68 -16.43
C ARG A 85 3.43 -8.03 -15.70
N GLU A 86 3.60 -9.27 -15.23
CA GLU A 86 4.73 -9.68 -14.39
C GLU A 86 6.09 -9.37 -14.99
N GLN A 87 6.27 -9.62 -16.28
CA GLN A 87 7.54 -9.36 -16.98
C GLN A 87 7.85 -7.87 -17.09
N GLU A 88 6.83 -7.04 -17.32
CA GLU A 88 6.97 -5.58 -17.36
C GLU A 88 7.44 -5.05 -15.99
N PHE A 89 6.78 -5.49 -14.91
CA PHE A 89 7.14 -5.09 -13.55
C PHE A 89 8.53 -5.60 -13.15
N ALA A 90 8.89 -6.83 -13.51
CA ALA A 90 10.22 -7.39 -13.23
C ALA A 90 11.32 -6.64 -13.97
N ALA A 91 11.13 -6.34 -15.25
CA ALA A 91 12.08 -5.56 -16.04
C ALA A 91 12.27 -4.16 -15.45
N ARG A 92 11.18 -3.52 -15.02
CA ARG A 92 11.20 -2.19 -14.43
C ARG A 92 11.87 -2.18 -13.03
N LEU A 93 11.57 -3.17 -12.19
CA LEU A 93 12.26 -3.34 -10.90
C LEU A 93 13.76 -3.56 -11.09
N SER A 94 14.17 -4.43 -12.02
CA SER A 94 15.57 -4.65 -12.34
C SER A 94 16.27 -3.37 -12.79
N ALA A 95 15.67 -2.63 -13.71
CA ALA A 95 16.22 -1.37 -14.22
C ALA A 95 16.35 -0.29 -13.11
N MET A 96 15.39 -0.24 -12.20
CA MET A 96 15.30 0.78 -11.14
C MET A 96 16.22 0.47 -9.97
N THR A 97 16.28 -0.80 -9.54
CA THR A 97 16.99 -1.22 -8.32
C THR A 97 18.40 -1.76 -8.59
N GLY A 98 18.70 -2.15 -9.84
CA GLY A 98 19.91 -2.88 -10.18
C GLY A 98 19.86 -4.36 -9.80
N ALA A 99 18.71 -4.89 -9.35
CA ALA A 99 18.54 -6.31 -9.05
C ALA A 99 18.68 -7.17 -10.31
N SER A 100 19.10 -8.44 -10.15
CA SER A 100 19.10 -9.38 -11.25
C SER A 100 17.68 -9.59 -11.78
N ALA A 101 17.54 -9.97 -13.06
CA ALA A 101 16.22 -10.29 -13.65
C ALA A 101 15.51 -11.40 -12.86
N VAL A 102 16.25 -12.37 -12.33
CA VAL A 102 15.73 -13.47 -11.51
C VAL A 102 15.20 -12.96 -10.17
N ASP A 103 15.94 -12.08 -9.48
CA ASP A 103 15.52 -11.55 -8.18
C ASP A 103 14.34 -10.58 -8.33
N ALA A 104 14.35 -9.78 -9.40
CA ALA A 104 13.23 -8.90 -9.72
C ALA A 104 11.94 -9.71 -10.01
N MET A 105 12.04 -10.78 -10.79
CA MET A 105 10.92 -11.69 -11.07
C MET A 105 10.39 -12.33 -9.78
N ARG A 106 11.28 -12.86 -8.93
CA ARG A 106 10.88 -13.43 -7.62
C ARG A 106 10.14 -12.43 -6.74
N ALA A 107 10.53 -11.15 -6.76
CA ALA A 107 9.82 -10.12 -5.99
C ALA A 107 8.42 -9.83 -6.55
N VAL A 108 8.23 -9.88 -7.86
CA VAL A 108 6.92 -9.73 -8.51
C VAL A 108 6.04 -10.96 -8.21
N GLU A 109 6.55 -12.17 -8.42
CA GLU A 109 5.84 -13.43 -8.11
C GLU A 109 5.40 -13.48 -6.64
N ALA A 110 6.28 -13.08 -5.71
CA ALA A 110 5.93 -12.99 -4.30
C ALA A 110 4.84 -11.94 -4.04
N SER A 111 4.84 -10.81 -4.75
CA SER A 111 3.79 -9.80 -4.65
C SER A 111 2.44 -10.33 -5.12
N ILE A 112 2.41 -11.05 -6.26
CA ILE A 112 1.21 -11.71 -6.79
C ILE A 112 0.68 -12.74 -5.78
N SER A 113 1.57 -13.60 -5.28
CA SER A 113 1.23 -14.61 -4.27
C SER A 113 0.56 -13.99 -3.03
N ARG A 114 1.07 -12.85 -2.55
CA ARG A 114 0.50 -12.14 -1.39
C ARG A 114 -0.87 -11.56 -1.64
N LEU A 115 -1.11 -11.03 -2.83
CA LEU A 115 -2.45 -10.57 -3.20
C LEU A 115 -3.45 -11.71 -3.19
N PHE A 116 -3.09 -12.89 -3.74
CA PHE A 116 -3.92 -14.10 -3.65
C PHE A 116 -4.11 -14.56 -2.20
N THR A 117 -3.05 -14.58 -1.39
CA THR A 117 -3.11 -14.97 0.02
C THR A 117 -4.09 -14.07 0.78
N TYR A 118 -3.96 -12.75 0.70
CA TYR A 118 -4.85 -11.85 1.42
C TYR A 118 -6.25 -11.79 0.83
N GLY A 119 -6.40 -11.98 -0.49
CA GLY A 119 -7.69 -12.19 -1.13
C GLY A 119 -8.41 -13.41 -0.54
N ALA A 120 -7.70 -14.52 -0.38
CA ALA A 120 -8.25 -15.72 0.25
C ALA A 120 -8.57 -15.56 1.75
N TRP A 121 -7.92 -14.64 2.45
CA TRP A 121 -8.20 -14.33 3.87
C TRP A 121 -9.33 -13.33 4.06
N ALA A 122 -9.70 -12.53 3.07
CA ALA A 122 -10.64 -11.42 3.22
C ALA A 122 -12.03 -11.83 3.73
N ASP A 123 -12.48 -13.04 3.42
CA ASP A 123 -13.76 -13.62 3.86
C ASP A 123 -13.61 -14.65 5.00
N LYS A 124 -12.37 -14.89 5.49
CA LYS A 124 -12.08 -15.89 6.54
C LYS A 124 -11.50 -15.30 7.80
N HIS A 125 -11.09 -14.03 7.76
CA HIS A 125 -10.59 -13.32 8.94
C HIS A 125 -11.74 -12.64 9.67
N ASP A 126 -12.61 -13.47 10.23
CA ASP A 126 -13.77 -13.07 11.03
C ASP A 126 -13.44 -13.05 12.54
N GLY A 127 -14.44 -12.75 13.35
CA GLY A 127 -14.30 -12.70 14.78
C GLY A 127 -14.35 -14.07 15.46
N ALA A 128 -14.55 -14.03 16.77
CA ALA A 128 -14.69 -15.21 17.62
C ALA A 128 -15.89 -15.07 18.57
N VAL A 129 -16.40 -16.20 19.03
CA VAL A 129 -17.36 -16.28 20.11
C VAL A 129 -16.62 -16.76 21.35
N HIS A 130 -16.78 -16.03 22.44
CA HIS A 130 -16.13 -16.36 23.71
C HIS A 130 -17.17 -16.81 24.74
N ASP A 131 -16.85 -17.88 25.45
CA ASP A 131 -17.53 -18.25 26.68
C ASP A 131 -17.15 -17.26 27.79
N VAL A 132 -18.14 -16.83 28.58
CA VAL A 132 -17.97 -15.83 29.62
C VAL A 132 -18.61 -16.33 30.92
N PRO A 133 -18.05 -16.00 32.09
CA PRO A 133 -18.57 -16.48 33.39
C PRO A 133 -19.88 -15.78 33.82
N LEU A 134 -20.60 -15.21 32.88
CA LEU A 134 -21.90 -14.55 33.01
C LEU A 134 -22.93 -15.26 32.15
N ARG A 135 -24.25 -15.10 32.50
CA ARG A 135 -25.33 -15.58 31.61
C ARG A 135 -25.39 -14.77 30.30
N GLY A 136 -24.55 -15.11 29.38
CA GLY A 136 -24.42 -14.39 28.11
C GLY A 136 -23.36 -14.98 27.20
N VAL A 137 -23.23 -14.42 26.03
CA VAL A 137 -22.18 -14.70 25.06
C VAL A 137 -21.46 -13.41 24.72
N ALA A 138 -20.17 -13.46 24.58
CA ALA A 138 -19.36 -12.35 24.09
C ALA A 138 -18.89 -12.65 22.65
N LEU A 139 -19.21 -11.74 21.74
CA LEU A 139 -18.71 -11.76 20.37
C LEU A 139 -17.52 -10.82 20.26
N ALA A 140 -16.38 -11.31 19.77
CA ALA A 140 -15.24 -10.50 19.41
C ALA A 140 -15.22 -10.32 17.88
N MET A 141 -15.77 -9.21 17.40
CA MET A 141 -15.91 -8.92 15.97
C MET A 141 -14.68 -8.16 15.48
N HIS A 142 -14.12 -8.58 14.35
CA HIS A 142 -13.08 -7.82 13.66
C HIS A 142 -13.72 -6.68 12.84
N GLU A 143 -13.29 -5.47 13.09
CA GLU A 143 -13.69 -4.28 12.33
C GLU A 143 -12.45 -3.62 11.72
N PRO A 144 -12.53 -2.98 10.53
CA PRO A 144 -11.44 -2.20 10.00
C PRO A 144 -11.08 -1.06 10.97
N ILE A 145 -9.82 -0.69 11.01
CA ILE A 145 -9.34 0.45 11.81
C ILE A 145 -9.89 1.75 11.22
N GLY A 146 -9.83 1.90 9.89
CA GLY A 146 -10.25 3.11 9.21
C GLY A 146 -9.31 3.54 8.11
N VAL A 147 -8.76 4.75 8.21
CA VAL A 147 -7.71 5.27 7.33
C VAL A 147 -6.35 4.95 7.92
N VAL A 148 -5.53 4.22 7.19
CA VAL A 148 -4.20 3.80 7.64
C VAL A 148 -3.13 4.45 6.79
N GLY A 149 -2.25 5.21 7.42
CA GLY A 149 -1.02 5.69 6.82
C GLY A 149 -0.01 4.55 6.72
N VAL A 150 0.66 4.39 5.58
CA VAL A 150 1.66 3.35 5.37
C VAL A 150 2.93 3.97 4.79
N ALA A 151 4.03 3.88 5.51
CA ALA A 151 5.36 4.25 5.03
C ALA A 151 6.16 3.00 4.68
N CYS A 152 6.42 2.81 3.38
CA CYS A 152 6.97 1.57 2.83
C CYS A 152 8.50 1.52 2.91
N PRO A 153 9.08 0.30 2.96
CA PRO A 153 10.52 0.10 2.94
C PRO A 153 11.13 0.41 1.56
N ASP A 154 12.44 0.70 1.53
CA ASP A 154 13.20 0.80 0.28
C ASP A 154 13.58 -0.56 -0.31
N PRO A 155 14.02 -1.56 0.48
CA PRO A 155 14.19 -2.90 -0.03
C PRO A 155 12.88 -3.50 -0.54
N TYR A 156 12.91 -4.11 -1.73
CA TYR A 156 11.73 -4.73 -2.35
C TYR A 156 10.55 -3.76 -2.51
N PRO A 157 10.68 -2.65 -3.26
CA PRO A 157 9.74 -1.54 -3.25
C PRO A 157 8.31 -1.90 -3.66
N LEU A 158 8.13 -2.85 -4.59
CA LEU A 158 6.80 -3.38 -4.94
C LEU A 158 6.31 -4.35 -3.88
N LEU A 159 7.13 -5.34 -3.52
CA LEU A 159 6.75 -6.39 -2.59
C LEU A 159 6.45 -5.83 -1.19
N GLY A 160 7.26 -4.88 -0.71
CA GLY A 160 7.02 -4.19 0.56
C GLY A 160 5.70 -3.42 0.55
N LEU A 161 5.42 -2.67 -0.53
CA LEU A 161 4.15 -1.96 -0.71
C LEU A 161 2.96 -2.93 -0.69
N VAL A 162 2.99 -3.97 -1.53
CA VAL A 162 1.90 -4.95 -1.63
C VAL A 162 1.68 -5.67 -0.30
N SER A 163 2.76 -6.06 0.40
CA SER A 163 2.68 -6.76 1.68
C SER A 163 2.02 -5.94 2.78
N LEU A 164 2.16 -4.62 2.74
CA LEU A 164 1.54 -3.71 3.70
C LEU A 164 0.13 -3.31 3.29
N VAL A 165 -0.13 -3.12 2.00
CA VAL A 165 -1.43 -2.63 1.50
C VAL A 165 -2.47 -3.76 1.40
N ALA A 166 -2.11 -4.93 0.90
CA ALA A 166 -3.06 -6.02 0.65
C ALA A 166 -3.83 -6.49 1.91
N PRO A 167 -3.21 -6.69 3.10
CA PRO A 167 -3.94 -7.05 4.31
C PRO A 167 -4.88 -5.95 4.80
N LEU A 168 -4.53 -4.68 4.60
CA LEU A 168 -5.39 -3.54 4.92
C LEU A 168 -6.62 -3.51 4.02
N LEU A 169 -6.46 -3.77 2.72
CA LEU A 169 -7.58 -3.87 1.78
C LEU A 169 -8.47 -5.06 2.12
N ALA A 170 -7.90 -6.23 2.39
CA ALA A 170 -8.62 -7.45 2.76
C ALA A 170 -9.56 -7.22 3.95
N THR A 171 -9.10 -6.44 4.92
CA THR A 171 -9.85 -6.17 6.17
C THR A 171 -10.75 -4.92 6.09
N GLY A 172 -10.81 -4.23 4.94
CA GLY A 172 -11.75 -3.12 4.71
C GLY A 172 -11.22 -1.73 5.09
N ASN A 173 -9.91 -1.58 5.31
CA ASN A 173 -9.29 -0.28 5.54
C ASN A 173 -9.06 0.49 4.23
N ARG A 174 -8.87 1.79 4.34
CA ARG A 174 -8.39 2.69 3.30
C ARG A 174 -6.96 3.07 3.61
N VAL A 175 -6.17 3.27 2.58
CA VAL A 175 -4.72 3.44 2.70
C VAL A 175 -4.25 4.75 2.11
N VAL A 176 -3.39 5.46 2.86
CA VAL A 176 -2.56 6.53 2.34
C VAL A 176 -1.11 6.03 2.40
N ALA A 177 -0.58 5.61 1.25
CA ALA A 177 0.73 5.00 1.14
C ALA A 177 1.79 6.03 0.74
N VAL A 178 2.87 6.09 1.50
CA VAL A 178 4.14 6.71 1.12
C VAL A 178 5.06 5.57 0.70
N PRO A 179 5.28 5.36 -0.61
CA PRO A 179 6.08 4.25 -1.12
C PRO A 179 7.56 4.45 -0.81
N SER A 180 8.39 3.52 -1.28
CA SER A 180 9.84 3.67 -1.21
C SER A 180 10.27 5.04 -1.72
N GLU A 181 10.99 5.78 -0.89
CA GLU A 181 11.56 7.08 -1.27
C GLU A 181 12.58 6.93 -2.39
N ARG A 182 13.35 5.85 -2.34
CA ARG A 182 14.42 5.56 -3.29
C ARG A 182 13.91 5.04 -4.62
N TYR A 183 12.78 4.30 -4.61
CA TYR A 183 12.25 3.61 -5.78
C TYR A 183 10.74 3.80 -5.94
N PRO A 184 10.24 5.04 -6.11
CA PRO A 184 8.81 5.34 -6.07
C PRO A 184 8.03 4.85 -7.28
N LEU A 185 8.68 4.64 -8.43
CA LEU A 185 8.00 4.31 -9.69
C LEU A 185 7.25 2.97 -9.64
N SER A 186 7.71 2.00 -8.85
CA SER A 186 6.99 0.73 -8.68
C SER A 186 5.58 0.92 -8.12
N ALA A 187 5.39 1.91 -7.26
CA ALA A 187 4.10 2.23 -6.67
C ALA A 187 3.19 2.98 -7.65
N THR A 188 3.75 3.91 -8.43
CA THR A 188 2.97 4.63 -9.46
C THR A 188 2.55 3.71 -10.59
N ASP A 189 3.38 2.74 -10.97
CA ASP A 189 3.01 1.70 -11.94
C ASP A 189 1.94 0.76 -11.37
N PHE A 190 2.07 0.37 -10.10
CA PHE A 190 1.08 -0.48 -9.42
C PHE A 190 -0.27 0.23 -9.30
N TYR A 191 -0.30 1.56 -9.21
CA TYR A 191 -1.55 2.31 -9.22
C TYR A 191 -2.38 2.03 -10.48
N SER A 192 -1.75 1.89 -11.65
CA SER A 192 -2.45 1.51 -12.89
C SER A 192 -3.08 0.12 -12.83
N VAL A 193 -2.50 -0.80 -12.06
CA VAL A 193 -3.09 -2.13 -11.79
C VAL A 193 -4.31 -1.99 -10.89
N LEU A 194 -4.23 -1.18 -9.83
CA LEU A 194 -5.37 -0.92 -8.94
C LEU A 194 -6.56 -0.30 -9.69
N GLU A 195 -6.29 0.69 -10.56
CA GLU A 195 -7.30 1.39 -11.35
C GLU A 195 -8.04 0.46 -12.32
N THR A 196 -7.33 -0.53 -12.89
CA THR A 196 -7.92 -1.52 -13.80
C THR A 196 -8.53 -2.73 -13.08
N SER A 197 -8.48 -2.77 -11.76
CA SER A 197 -8.95 -3.91 -10.93
C SER A 197 -10.17 -3.56 -10.08
N ASP A 198 -10.99 -2.61 -10.51
CA ASP A 198 -12.21 -2.18 -9.82
C ASP A 198 -12.00 -1.69 -8.38
N VAL A 199 -10.79 -1.25 -8.02
CA VAL A 199 -10.54 -0.61 -6.72
C VAL A 199 -11.21 0.77 -6.71
N PRO A 200 -12.16 1.02 -5.79
CA PRO A 200 -12.85 2.31 -5.77
C PRO A 200 -11.89 3.48 -5.49
N ALA A 201 -12.19 4.63 -6.07
CA ALA A 201 -11.42 5.85 -5.82
C ALA A 201 -11.33 6.15 -4.31
N GLY A 202 -10.15 6.58 -3.86
CA GLY A 202 -9.88 6.90 -2.47
C GLY A 202 -9.54 5.71 -1.57
N VAL A 203 -9.72 4.46 -2.01
CA VAL A 203 -9.37 3.27 -1.21
C VAL A 203 -7.85 3.14 -1.04
N VAL A 204 -7.09 3.38 -2.10
CA VAL A 204 -5.63 3.44 -2.07
C VAL A 204 -5.18 4.77 -2.64
N ASN A 205 -4.45 5.54 -1.85
CA ASN A 205 -3.90 6.83 -2.22
C ASN A 205 -2.39 6.77 -2.08
N ILE A 206 -1.65 7.12 -3.13
CA ILE A 206 -0.18 7.04 -3.15
C ILE A 206 0.37 8.46 -3.22
N VAL A 207 1.21 8.81 -2.25
CA VAL A 207 1.91 10.10 -2.18
C VAL A 207 3.40 9.84 -2.10
N THR A 208 4.12 10.15 -3.17
CA THR A 208 5.58 9.99 -3.28
C THR A 208 6.32 11.14 -2.62
N GLY A 209 7.50 10.89 -2.08
CA GLY A 209 8.34 11.93 -1.47
C GLY A 209 9.17 11.43 -0.28
N PRO A 210 9.78 12.35 0.49
CA PRO A 210 10.62 12.01 1.63
C PRO A 210 9.82 11.24 2.69
N ARG A 211 10.09 9.92 2.81
CA ARG A 211 9.32 8.99 3.64
C ARG A 211 9.15 9.46 5.08
N ASP A 212 10.25 9.78 5.74
CA ASP A 212 10.22 10.11 7.18
C ASP A 212 9.46 11.42 7.45
N ALA A 213 9.59 12.40 6.55
CA ALA A 213 8.86 13.66 6.66
C ALA A 213 7.36 13.47 6.42
N LEU A 214 6.98 12.73 5.39
CA LEU A 214 5.59 12.46 5.06
C LEU A 214 4.93 11.53 6.11
N ALA A 215 5.65 10.52 6.59
CA ALA A 215 5.18 9.63 7.66
C ALA A 215 4.90 10.41 8.95
N LYS A 216 5.74 11.38 9.31
CA LYS A 216 5.51 12.26 10.45
C LYS A 216 4.22 13.08 10.29
N VAL A 217 3.96 13.61 9.09
CA VAL A 217 2.71 14.36 8.81
C VAL A 217 1.49 13.46 8.95
N LEU A 218 1.53 12.20 8.46
CA LEU A 218 0.46 11.22 8.66
C LEU A 218 0.28 10.85 10.13
N ALA A 219 1.38 10.75 10.89
CA ALA A 219 1.34 10.48 12.33
C ALA A 219 0.68 11.62 13.13
N GLU A 220 0.89 12.86 12.72
CA GLU A 220 0.29 14.06 13.32
C GLU A 220 -1.18 14.30 12.89
N HIS A 221 -1.64 13.66 11.81
CA HIS A 221 -2.97 13.95 11.23
C HIS A 221 -4.07 13.28 12.04
N ASP A 222 -5.03 14.04 12.55
CA ASP A 222 -6.11 13.53 13.41
C ASP A 222 -7.05 12.54 12.70
N ASP A 223 -7.29 12.75 11.40
CA ASP A 223 -8.16 11.89 10.58
C ASP A 223 -7.45 10.66 9.99
N VAL A 224 -6.27 10.31 10.50
CA VAL A 224 -5.57 9.04 10.21
C VAL A 224 -5.64 8.18 11.47
N ASP A 225 -6.26 7.00 11.38
CA ASP A 225 -6.57 6.15 12.53
C ASP A 225 -5.40 5.26 12.98
N ALA A 226 -4.51 4.93 12.05
CA ALA A 226 -3.30 4.15 12.34
C ALA A 226 -2.16 4.53 11.39
N ILE A 227 -0.93 4.22 11.79
CA ILE A 227 0.24 4.35 10.95
C ILE A 227 1.14 3.12 11.03
N TRP A 228 1.50 2.57 9.88
CA TRP A 228 2.49 1.53 9.70
C TRP A 228 3.74 2.14 9.10
N TYR A 229 4.84 2.02 9.77
CA TYR A 229 6.10 2.60 9.34
C TYR A 229 7.19 1.54 9.27
N VAL A 230 7.80 1.40 8.11
CA VAL A 230 8.97 0.54 7.90
C VAL A 230 10.12 1.39 7.34
N GLY A 231 11.16 1.56 8.14
CA GLY A 231 12.25 2.44 7.74
C GLY A 231 13.39 2.55 8.74
N SER A 232 13.81 3.76 9.06
CA SER A 232 14.88 3.99 10.00
C SER A 232 14.40 3.98 11.47
N ARG A 233 15.28 3.63 12.41
CA ARG A 233 14.97 3.70 13.85
C ARG A 233 14.60 5.14 14.28
N ALA A 234 15.29 6.12 13.72
CA ALA A 234 15.00 7.53 14.00
C ALA A 234 13.60 7.93 13.50
N GLY A 235 13.23 7.49 12.29
CA GLY A 235 11.89 7.70 11.74
C GLY A 235 10.81 7.00 12.55
N ALA A 236 11.03 5.74 12.97
CA ALA A 236 10.12 5.01 13.85
C ALA A 236 9.86 5.77 15.15
N THR A 237 10.91 6.21 15.84
CA THR A 237 10.79 7.02 17.07
C THR A 237 10.05 8.34 16.83
N ALA A 238 10.29 9.00 15.69
CA ALA A 238 9.61 10.25 15.33
C ALA A 238 8.11 10.04 15.09
N VAL A 239 7.74 8.95 14.40
CA VAL A 239 6.35 8.55 14.13
C VAL A 239 5.63 8.21 15.43
N GLU A 240 6.21 7.40 16.29
CA GLU A 240 5.63 7.02 17.60
C GLU A 240 5.38 8.26 18.48
N LYS A 241 6.37 9.16 18.54
CA LYS A 241 6.23 10.41 19.28
C LYS A 241 5.14 11.32 18.71
N ALA A 242 5.06 11.45 17.38
CA ALA A 242 4.06 12.26 16.72
C ALA A 242 2.63 11.70 16.92
N SER A 243 2.51 10.38 16.94
CA SER A 243 1.23 9.66 17.12
C SER A 243 0.70 9.72 18.55
N SER A 244 1.51 10.08 19.54
CA SER A 244 1.08 10.11 20.94
C SER A 244 0.05 11.18 21.25
N ALA A 245 -0.01 12.26 20.47
CA ALA A 245 -0.94 13.37 20.68
C ALA A 245 -2.41 12.99 20.43
N ASN A 246 -2.67 12.04 19.52
CA ASN A 246 -4.01 11.61 19.11
C ASN A 246 -4.27 10.11 19.39
N LEU A 247 -3.41 9.45 20.18
CA LEU A 247 -3.53 8.05 20.56
C LEU A 247 -3.66 7.07 19.39
N LYS A 248 -3.09 7.42 18.27
CA LYS A 248 -3.11 6.64 17.03
C LYS A 248 -2.41 5.29 17.21
N ARG A 249 -2.94 4.26 16.56
CA ARG A 249 -2.27 2.96 16.54
C ARG A 249 -1.02 3.02 15.67
N THR A 250 0.10 2.56 16.22
CA THR A 250 1.38 2.53 15.51
C THR A 250 1.88 1.09 15.36
N TRP A 251 2.47 0.82 14.19
CA TRP A 251 3.29 -0.35 13.96
C TRP A 251 4.56 0.09 13.26
N THR A 252 5.69 0.02 13.96
CA THR A 252 6.97 0.54 13.48
C THR A 252 8.01 -0.58 13.41
N GLU A 253 8.75 -0.64 12.30
CA GLU A 253 9.83 -1.61 12.08
C GLU A 253 11.06 -0.91 11.52
N TRP A 254 12.24 -1.27 12.03
CA TRP A 254 13.53 -0.68 11.62
C TRP A 254 14.69 -1.68 11.52
N ASP A 255 14.51 -2.92 11.99
CA ASP A 255 15.59 -3.94 12.01
C ASP A 255 15.73 -4.69 10.68
N GLY A 256 14.91 -4.34 9.70
CA GLY A 256 14.81 -5.06 8.43
C GLY A 256 13.94 -6.31 8.53
N ARG A 257 13.15 -6.55 7.49
CA ARG A 257 12.28 -7.73 7.38
C ARG A 257 12.65 -8.49 6.12
N GLU A 258 12.74 -9.82 6.24
CA GLU A 258 12.94 -10.70 5.08
C GLU A 258 11.65 -10.81 4.26
N TRP A 259 11.42 -9.81 3.42
CA TRP A 259 10.16 -9.70 2.66
C TRP A 259 9.87 -10.90 1.76
N LEU A 260 10.89 -11.58 1.24
CA LEU A 260 10.71 -12.78 0.41
C LEU A 260 10.36 -14.03 1.20
N ASP A 261 10.65 -14.07 2.51
CA ASP A 261 10.27 -15.19 3.36
C ASP A 261 8.79 -15.10 3.74
N PRO A 262 7.91 -16.02 3.29
CA PRO A 262 6.49 -15.96 3.60
C PRO A 262 6.18 -16.11 5.10
N ARG A 263 7.11 -16.68 5.91
CA ARG A 263 6.90 -16.85 7.35
C ARG A 263 6.93 -15.53 8.12
N VAL A 264 7.64 -14.52 7.60
CA VAL A 264 7.79 -13.22 8.25
C VAL A 264 7.31 -12.05 7.38
N GLY A 265 7.30 -12.23 6.06
CA GLY A 265 6.88 -11.21 5.10
C GLY A 265 5.37 -11.17 4.84
N GLU A 266 4.60 -12.15 5.31
CA GLU A 266 3.14 -12.20 5.21
C GLU A 266 2.53 -12.93 6.41
N GLY A 267 1.21 -13.06 6.44
CA GLY A 267 0.50 -13.90 7.39
C GLY A 267 -0.42 -13.16 8.35
N ARG A 268 -0.80 -13.87 9.43
CA ARG A 268 -1.82 -13.40 10.37
C ARG A 268 -1.43 -12.14 11.15
N GLU A 269 -0.15 -11.90 11.38
CA GLU A 269 0.31 -10.69 12.05
C GLU A 269 -0.22 -9.44 11.36
N PHE A 270 -0.08 -9.36 10.03
CA PHE A 270 -0.56 -8.23 9.24
C PHE A 270 -2.07 -8.05 9.33
N LEU A 271 -2.83 -9.15 9.30
CA LEU A 271 -4.29 -9.11 9.45
C LEU A 271 -4.70 -8.65 10.85
N GLN A 272 -4.04 -9.14 11.89
CA GLN A 272 -4.29 -8.73 13.28
C GLN A 272 -3.97 -7.25 13.53
N ARG A 273 -2.92 -6.76 12.89
CA ARG A 273 -2.54 -5.33 12.94
C ARG A 273 -3.51 -4.45 12.14
N ALA A 274 -4.21 -5.02 11.16
CA ALA A 274 -5.13 -4.32 10.27
C ALA A 274 -6.55 -4.19 10.81
N VAL A 275 -6.88 -4.79 11.95
CA VAL A 275 -8.22 -4.76 12.53
C VAL A 275 -8.23 -4.27 13.97
N GLN A 276 -9.38 -3.82 14.39
CA GLN A 276 -9.73 -3.64 15.79
C GLN A 276 -10.79 -4.66 16.20
N VAL A 277 -10.79 -5.02 17.49
CA VAL A 277 -11.77 -5.96 18.03
C VAL A 277 -12.86 -5.16 18.72
N LYS A 278 -14.11 -5.36 18.26
CA LYS A 278 -15.31 -4.87 18.90
C LYS A 278 -15.94 -5.99 19.71
N ASN A 279 -16.02 -5.82 21.02
CA ASN A 279 -16.68 -6.77 21.89
C ASN A 279 -18.16 -6.44 22.03
N ILE A 280 -19.04 -7.41 21.72
CA ILE A 280 -20.48 -7.32 21.87
C ILE A 280 -20.92 -8.35 22.89
N TRP A 281 -21.52 -7.90 23.99
CA TRP A 281 -22.03 -8.73 25.06
C TRP A 281 -23.53 -8.90 24.91
N ILE A 282 -23.98 -10.13 24.74
CA ILE A 282 -25.38 -10.48 24.57
C ILE A 282 -25.80 -11.30 25.77
N PRO A 283 -26.53 -10.71 26.75
CA PRO A 283 -27.10 -11.48 27.84
C PRO A 283 -28.23 -12.37 27.29
N TYR A 284 -28.30 -13.59 27.72
CA TYR A 284 -29.46 -14.43 27.48
C TYR A 284 -30.23 -14.64 28.76
N GLY A 285 -31.55 -14.68 28.60
CA GLY A 285 -32.51 -14.54 29.67
C GLY A 285 -32.54 -15.64 30.74
N GLU A 286 -33.46 -15.46 31.65
CA GLU A 286 -33.73 -16.32 32.82
C GLU A 286 -34.04 -17.77 32.44
#